data_9716ecfe60d9aced3682d71b0a28eb09
#
_entry.id   9716ecfe60d9aced3682d71b0a28eb09
#
_cell.length_a   1.000
_cell.length_b   1.000
_cell.length_c   1.000
_cell.angle_alpha   90.00
_cell.angle_beta   90.00
_cell.angle_gamma   90.00
#
_symmetry.space_group_name_H-M   'P 1'
#
loop_
_entity.id
_entity.type
_entity.pdbx_description
1 polymer ?
#
loop_
_entity_poly.entity_id
_entity_poly.type
_entity_poly.pdbx_seq_one_letter_code
_entity_poly.pdbx_strand_id
1 'polypeptide(L)'
;MQDAQTAEECENDTYLEAWNRIPPHEPTDYFYAFLARITRNISLNRCRDRSRLKRQAHICQLTAELEQCIPAPDDTACRLDDLAFCQVLNGFLSTLSIEKRNIFLRRYWYLDSVSDIAQCFSLSQSKVKTTLHRCRKLLWNYLEKEGYTI
;
A
#
# COMPACT_ATOMS: atom_id res chain seq x y z
N MET A 1 6.42 -1.83 23.02
CA MET A 1 7.08 -3.13 22.97
C MET A 1 6.47 -3.90 21.81
N GLN A 2 7.17 -3.97 20.72
CA GLN A 2 6.77 -4.82 19.60
C GLN A 2 7.14 -6.24 19.98
N ASP A 3 6.16 -7.10 19.93
CA ASP A 3 6.23 -8.48 20.35
C ASP A 3 7.00 -9.26 19.27
N ALA A 4 8.26 -9.61 19.56
CA ALA A 4 9.11 -10.39 18.67
C ALA A 4 8.44 -11.72 18.28
N GLN A 5 7.72 -12.33 19.21
CA GLN A 5 6.96 -13.55 18.98
C GLN A 5 5.88 -13.36 17.90
N THR A 6 5.19 -12.21 17.90
CA THR A 6 4.20 -11.91 16.86
C THR A 6 4.85 -11.72 15.47
N ALA A 7 6.07 -11.20 15.42
CA ALA A 7 6.81 -11.05 14.16
C ALA A 7 7.21 -12.42 13.61
N GLU A 8 7.75 -13.32 14.44
CA GLU A 8 8.08 -14.70 14.05
C GLU A 8 6.85 -15.49 13.58
N GLU A 9 5.72 -15.33 14.27
CA GLU A 9 4.47 -15.95 13.83
C GLU A 9 3.98 -15.41 12.47
N CYS A 10 4.10 -14.09 12.21
CA CYS A 10 3.79 -13.52 10.91
C CYS A 10 4.71 -14.04 9.81
N GLU A 11 5.99 -14.25 10.13
CA GLU A 11 6.96 -14.83 9.20
C GLU A 11 6.60 -16.28 8.84
N ASN A 12 6.34 -17.11 9.84
CA ASN A 12 5.93 -18.50 9.65
C ASN A 12 4.63 -18.61 8.85
N ASP A 13 3.63 -17.80 9.18
CA ASP A 13 2.37 -17.73 8.44
C ASP A 13 2.58 -17.27 6.99
N THR A 14 3.56 -16.40 6.75
CA THR A 14 3.90 -15.96 5.39
C THR A 14 4.42 -17.11 4.55
N TYR A 15 5.33 -17.93 5.09
CA TYR A 15 5.85 -19.09 4.38
C TYR A 15 4.77 -20.14 4.13
N LEU A 16 3.92 -20.40 5.11
CA LEU A 16 2.80 -21.35 4.96
C LEU A 16 1.81 -20.86 3.88
N GLU A 17 1.45 -19.60 3.90
CA GLU A 17 0.54 -19.02 2.91
C GLU A 17 1.16 -18.99 1.50
N ALA A 18 2.47 -18.71 1.41
CA ALA A 18 3.20 -18.78 0.15
C ALA A 18 3.18 -20.20 -0.41
N TRP A 19 3.45 -21.20 0.44
CA TRP A 19 3.40 -22.62 0.06
C TRP A 19 2.03 -23.03 -0.47
N ASN A 20 0.96 -22.60 0.20
CA ASN A 20 -0.42 -22.92 -0.20
C ASN A 20 -0.84 -22.24 -1.52
N ARG A 21 -0.16 -21.18 -1.93
CA ARG A 21 -0.44 -20.44 -3.17
C ARG A 21 0.41 -20.85 -4.36
N ILE A 22 1.44 -21.65 -4.15
CA ILE A 22 2.29 -22.26 -5.17
C ILE A 22 1.85 -23.72 -5.28
N PRO A 23 1.20 -24.24 -6.26
CA PRO A 23 0.55 -23.77 -7.46
C PRO A 23 -0.87 -23.21 -7.17
N PRO A 24 -1.45 -22.36 -8.00
CA PRO A 24 -1.13 -22.14 -9.42
C PRO A 24 -0.13 -21.00 -9.70
N HIS A 25 0.33 -20.26 -8.66
CA HIS A 25 1.29 -19.20 -8.85
C HIS A 25 2.71 -19.77 -8.94
N GLU A 26 3.46 -19.37 -9.96
CA GLU A 26 4.88 -19.71 -10.12
C GLU A 26 5.73 -18.43 -10.03
N PRO A 27 5.98 -17.88 -8.82
CA PRO A 27 6.61 -16.57 -8.63
C PRO A 27 8.14 -16.64 -8.77
N THR A 28 8.67 -17.29 -9.82
CA THR A 28 10.12 -17.45 -10.02
C THR A 28 10.85 -16.12 -10.13
N ASP A 29 10.25 -15.16 -10.84
CA ASP A 29 10.88 -13.86 -11.12
C ASP A 29 10.49 -12.75 -10.15
N TYR A 30 9.39 -12.91 -9.42
CA TYR A 30 8.87 -11.91 -8.48
C TYR A 30 8.70 -12.46 -7.04
N PHE A 31 9.48 -13.47 -6.67
CA PHE A 31 9.34 -14.19 -5.40
C PHE A 31 9.37 -13.27 -4.17
N TYR A 32 10.28 -12.30 -4.13
CA TYR A 32 10.36 -11.35 -3.01
C TYR A 32 9.15 -10.42 -2.92
N ALA A 33 8.65 -9.95 -4.06
CA ALA A 33 7.45 -9.10 -4.11
C ALA A 33 6.20 -9.91 -3.70
N PHE A 34 6.11 -11.17 -4.12
CA PHE A 34 5.07 -12.09 -3.72
C PHE A 34 5.06 -12.35 -2.20
N LEU A 35 6.22 -12.65 -1.60
CA LEU A 35 6.35 -12.81 -0.16
C LEU A 35 6.02 -11.52 0.60
N ALA A 36 6.55 -10.37 0.16
CA ALA A 36 6.29 -9.08 0.77
C ALA A 36 4.80 -8.74 0.79
N ARG A 37 4.06 -9.06 -0.29
CA ARG A 37 2.62 -8.88 -0.37
C ARG A 37 1.88 -9.77 0.64
N ILE A 38 2.28 -11.04 0.75
CA ILE A 38 1.69 -11.98 1.72
C ILE A 38 1.97 -11.51 3.14
N THR A 39 3.23 -11.22 3.48
CA THR A 39 3.63 -10.74 4.82
C THR A 39 2.87 -9.49 5.21
N ARG A 40 2.75 -8.53 4.28
CA ARG A 40 1.99 -7.31 4.52
C ARG A 40 0.52 -7.60 4.82
N ASN A 41 -0.12 -8.48 4.04
CA ASN A 41 -1.52 -8.84 4.25
C ASN A 41 -1.72 -9.52 5.60
N ILE A 42 -0.86 -10.45 5.98
CA ILE A 42 -0.92 -11.17 7.27
C ILE A 42 -0.72 -10.17 8.42
N SER A 43 0.31 -9.33 8.35
CA SER A 43 0.60 -8.32 9.38
C SER A 43 -0.55 -7.33 9.55
N LEU A 44 -1.15 -6.87 8.46
CA LEU A 44 -2.31 -5.99 8.49
C LEU A 44 -3.55 -6.69 9.07
N ASN A 45 -3.77 -7.96 8.76
CA ASN A 45 -4.86 -8.74 9.35
C ASN A 45 -4.68 -8.90 10.85
N ARG A 46 -3.48 -9.24 11.33
CA ARG A 46 -3.19 -9.32 12.77
C ARG A 46 -3.34 -7.98 13.49
N CYS A 47 -2.93 -6.87 12.85
CA CYS A 47 -3.18 -5.53 13.38
C CYS A 47 -4.68 -5.21 13.48
N ARG A 48 -5.50 -5.72 12.54
CA ARG A 48 -6.97 -5.59 12.58
C ARG A 48 -7.56 -6.34 13.75
N ASP A 49 -7.17 -7.59 13.96
CA ASP A 49 -7.70 -8.46 15.01
C ASP A 49 -7.39 -7.89 16.40
N ARG A 50 -6.22 -7.29 16.57
CA ARG A 50 -5.85 -6.60 17.82
C ARG A 50 -6.60 -5.29 18.04
N SER A 51 -7.07 -4.61 17.00
CA SER A 51 -7.72 -3.30 17.08
C SER A 51 -9.15 -3.31 16.58
N ARG A 52 -10.02 -4.10 17.24
CA ARG A 52 -11.50 -4.18 17.11
C ARG A 52 -12.18 -3.33 16.01
N LEU A 53 -12.89 -4.04 15.09
CA LEU A 53 -14.10 -3.66 14.30
C LEU A 53 -14.16 -2.29 13.61
N LYS A 54 -13.77 -1.19 14.23
CA LYS A 54 -13.81 0.14 13.58
C LYS A 54 -12.71 0.37 12.52
N ARG A 55 -11.56 -0.33 12.61
CA ARG A 55 -10.46 -0.23 11.65
C ARG A 55 -10.62 -1.15 10.44
N GLN A 56 -11.44 -2.18 10.53
CA GLN A 56 -11.61 -3.15 9.45
C GLN A 56 -12.19 -2.51 8.18
N ALA A 57 -13.24 -1.70 8.33
CA ALA A 57 -13.82 -0.94 7.22
C ALA A 57 -12.81 0.03 6.60
N HIS A 58 -11.93 0.61 7.41
CA HIS A 58 -10.93 1.58 6.98
C HIS A 58 -9.84 0.99 6.08
N ILE A 59 -9.35 -0.21 6.37
CA ILE A 59 -8.30 -0.86 5.56
C ILE A 59 -8.87 -1.42 4.25
N CYS A 60 -10.10 -1.96 4.27
CA CYS A 60 -10.79 -2.34 3.04
C CYS A 60 -10.99 -1.13 2.12
N GLN A 61 -11.35 0.03 2.68
CA GLN A 61 -11.47 1.27 1.93
C GLN A 61 -10.12 1.73 1.33
N LEU A 62 -9.02 1.63 2.10
CA LEU A 62 -7.68 1.96 1.62
C LEU A 62 -7.22 1.08 0.46
N THR A 63 -7.46 -0.23 0.56
CA THR A 63 -7.13 -1.16 -0.51
C THR A 63 -7.91 -0.82 -1.78
N ALA A 64 -9.23 -0.59 -1.66
CA ALA A 64 -10.07 -0.20 -2.78
C ALA A 64 -9.67 1.17 -3.37
N GLU A 65 -9.27 2.14 -2.53
CA GLU A 65 -8.78 3.43 -3.00
C GLU A 65 -7.46 3.31 -3.78
N LEU A 66 -6.57 2.41 -3.38
CA LEU A 66 -5.30 2.16 -4.07
C LEU A 66 -5.48 1.33 -5.35
N GLU A 67 -6.35 0.34 -5.33
CA GLU A 67 -6.67 -0.48 -6.51
C GLU A 67 -7.23 0.35 -7.67
N GLN A 68 -7.89 1.46 -7.37
CA GLN A 68 -8.36 2.42 -8.39
C GLN A 68 -7.24 3.26 -9.02
N CYS A 69 -6.06 3.28 -8.42
CA CYS A 69 -4.96 4.17 -8.81
C CYS A 69 -3.71 3.43 -9.30
N ILE A 70 -3.61 2.13 -9.08
CA ILE A 70 -2.43 1.33 -9.40
C ILE A 70 -2.90 0.14 -10.24
N PRO A 71 -2.37 -0.03 -11.46
CA PRO A 71 -2.73 -1.16 -12.31
C PRO A 71 -2.42 -2.47 -11.58
N ALA A 72 -3.30 -3.46 -11.75
CA ALA A 72 -3.02 -4.81 -11.29
C ALA A 72 -1.76 -5.30 -12.01
N PRO A 73 -0.77 -5.88 -11.33
CA PRO A 73 0.38 -6.44 -12.00
C PRO A 73 -0.07 -7.59 -12.89
N ASP A 74 0.09 -7.44 -14.20
CA ASP A 74 0.04 -8.53 -15.15
C ASP A 74 1.24 -9.43 -14.93
N ASP A 75 1.02 -10.71 -14.86
CA ASP A 75 1.79 -11.74 -14.18
C ASP A 75 3.14 -12.15 -14.81
N THR A 76 3.67 -11.44 -15.82
CA THR A 76 4.76 -12.04 -16.62
C THR A 76 5.99 -11.16 -16.90
N ALA A 77 6.01 -9.88 -16.54
CA ALA A 77 7.14 -8.97 -16.87
C ALA A 77 7.77 -8.30 -15.62
N CYS A 78 7.51 -8.77 -14.43
CA CYS A 78 7.40 -7.96 -13.23
C CYS A 78 8.70 -7.55 -12.50
N ARG A 79 9.90 -7.91 -12.90
CA ARG A 79 11.13 -7.59 -12.11
C ARG A 79 11.84 -6.32 -12.54
N LEU A 80 11.92 -6.07 -13.82
CA LEU A 80 12.42 -4.79 -14.35
C LEU A 80 11.35 -3.72 -14.18
N ASP A 81 10.06 -4.11 -14.28
CA ASP A 81 8.92 -3.23 -14.08
C ASP A 81 8.76 -2.76 -12.63
N ASP A 82 9.07 -3.60 -11.63
CA ASP A 82 8.97 -3.20 -10.22
C ASP A 82 9.95 -2.08 -9.85
N LEU A 83 11.20 -2.18 -10.32
CA LEU A 83 12.20 -1.12 -10.09
C LEU A 83 11.85 0.14 -10.88
N ALA A 84 11.41 0.00 -12.13
CA ALA A 84 10.95 1.10 -12.94
C ALA A 84 9.71 1.77 -12.33
N PHE A 85 8.73 0.98 -11.89
CA PHE A 85 7.55 1.48 -11.19
C PHE A 85 7.90 2.21 -9.89
N CYS A 86 8.83 1.67 -9.08
CA CYS A 86 9.31 2.35 -7.88
C CYS A 86 9.97 3.70 -8.20
N GLN A 87 10.72 3.77 -9.30
CA GLN A 87 11.33 5.04 -9.74
C GLN A 87 10.26 6.04 -10.17
N VAL A 88 9.26 5.61 -10.93
CA VAL A 88 8.12 6.44 -11.36
C VAL A 88 7.33 6.94 -10.15
N LEU A 89 7.05 6.06 -9.19
CA LEU A 89 6.35 6.46 -7.96
C LEU A 89 7.17 7.45 -7.12
N ASN A 90 8.48 7.24 -6.99
CA ASN A 90 9.37 8.19 -6.32
C ASN A 90 9.44 9.53 -7.06
N GLY A 91 9.46 9.49 -8.39
CA GLY A 91 9.35 10.67 -9.24
C GLY A 91 8.06 11.44 -8.96
N PHE A 92 6.92 10.76 -8.96
CA PHE A 92 5.64 11.37 -8.59
C PHE A 92 5.67 11.99 -7.19
N LEU A 93 6.16 11.27 -6.19
CA LEU A 93 6.23 11.78 -4.82
C LEU A 93 7.11 13.04 -4.71
N SER A 94 8.15 13.14 -5.53
CA SER A 94 9.02 14.34 -5.57
C SER A 94 8.31 15.56 -6.16
N THR A 95 7.30 15.38 -7.01
CA THR A 95 6.50 16.49 -7.58
C THR A 95 5.52 17.09 -6.58
N LEU A 96 5.19 16.36 -5.52
CA LEU A 96 4.27 16.83 -4.50
C LEU A 96 4.96 17.81 -3.52
N SER A 97 4.21 18.81 -3.06
CA SER A 97 4.67 19.61 -1.91
C SER A 97 4.87 18.72 -0.68
N ILE A 98 5.77 19.11 0.21
CA ILE A 98 6.11 18.36 1.43
C ILE A 98 4.84 17.97 2.23
N GLU A 99 3.90 18.90 2.39
CA GLU A 99 2.64 18.66 3.11
C GLU A 99 1.82 17.56 2.42
N LYS A 100 1.60 17.68 1.10
CA LYS A 100 0.81 16.71 0.34
C LYS A 100 1.46 15.31 0.32
N ARG A 101 2.78 15.27 0.13
CA ARG A 101 3.57 14.04 0.15
C ARG A 101 3.46 13.35 1.51
N ASN A 102 3.62 14.08 2.61
CA ASN A 102 3.51 13.51 3.94
C ASN A 102 2.10 13.00 4.26
N ILE A 103 1.05 13.73 3.86
CA ILE A 103 -0.34 13.29 4.00
C ILE A 103 -0.58 12.02 3.19
N PHE A 104 -0.07 11.96 1.96
CA PHE A 104 -0.19 10.80 1.08
C PHE A 104 0.54 9.58 1.66
N LEU A 105 1.80 9.72 2.08
CA LEU A 105 2.58 8.64 2.68
C LEU A 105 1.94 8.14 3.98
N ARG A 106 1.46 9.04 4.85
CA ARG A 106 0.77 8.63 6.07
C ARG A 106 -0.48 7.80 5.79
N ARG A 107 -1.24 8.18 4.76
CA ARG A 107 -2.45 7.46 4.39
C ARG A 107 -2.16 6.08 3.82
N TYR A 108 -1.26 5.99 2.84
CA TYR A 108 -1.09 4.79 2.01
C TYR A 108 0.08 3.90 2.43
N TRP A 109 1.10 4.48 3.06
CA TRP A 109 2.25 3.72 3.55
C TRP A 109 2.11 3.35 5.03
N TYR A 110 1.81 4.33 5.88
CA TYR A 110 1.65 4.11 7.32
C TYR A 110 0.22 3.68 7.70
N LEU A 111 -0.74 3.75 6.78
CA LEU A 111 -2.14 3.34 6.97
C LEU A 111 -2.87 4.14 8.06
N ASP A 112 -2.46 5.39 8.28
CA ASP A 112 -3.09 6.26 9.24
C ASP A 112 -4.54 6.60 8.84
N SER A 113 -5.41 6.77 9.82
CA SER A 113 -6.77 7.24 9.56
C SER A 113 -6.77 8.71 9.15
N VAL A 114 -7.82 9.12 8.42
CA VAL A 114 -8.00 10.54 8.07
C VAL A 114 -8.07 11.42 9.32
N SER A 115 -8.62 10.88 10.42
CA SER A 115 -8.69 11.56 11.72
C SER A 115 -7.31 11.78 12.31
N ASP A 116 -6.47 10.73 12.32
CA ASP A 116 -5.11 10.79 12.86
C ASP A 116 -4.22 11.75 12.05
N ILE A 117 -4.36 11.70 10.71
CA ILE A 117 -3.67 12.62 9.81
C ILE A 117 -4.11 14.06 10.07
N ALA A 118 -5.43 14.29 10.19
CA ALA A 118 -5.98 15.62 10.47
C ALA A 118 -5.45 16.18 11.79
N GLN A 119 -5.40 15.36 12.82
CA GLN A 119 -4.85 15.74 14.12
C GLN A 119 -3.34 16.03 14.04
N CYS A 120 -2.58 15.16 13.36
CA CYS A 120 -1.13 15.29 13.23
C CYS A 120 -0.70 16.58 12.52
N PHE A 121 -1.45 17.00 11.51
CA PHE A 121 -1.15 18.20 10.72
C PHE A 121 -1.98 19.42 11.12
N SER A 122 -2.79 19.33 12.19
CA SER A 122 -3.71 20.39 12.62
C SER A 122 -4.63 20.88 11.48
N LEU A 123 -5.14 19.92 10.68
CA LEU A 123 -6.03 20.16 9.55
C LEU A 123 -7.44 19.62 9.84
N SER A 124 -8.44 20.13 9.10
CA SER A 124 -9.76 19.51 9.11
C SER A 124 -9.73 18.17 8.33
N GLN A 125 -10.55 17.22 8.74
CA GLN A 125 -10.70 15.93 8.02
C GLN A 125 -11.15 16.15 6.56
N SER A 126 -11.98 17.16 6.31
CA SER A 126 -12.41 17.52 4.96
C SER A 126 -11.23 17.97 4.09
N LYS A 127 -10.33 18.78 4.64
CA LYS A 127 -9.11 19.21 3.92
C LYS A 127 -8.20 18.02 3.60
N VAL A 128 -8.03 17.09 4.54
CA VAL A 128 -7.23 15.87 4.32
C VAL A 128 -7.85 15.02 3.20
N LYS A 129 -9.17 14.76 3.25
CA LYS A 129 -9.88 14.00 2.20
C LYS A 129 -9.72 14.65 0.83
N THR A 130 -9.90 15.96 0.73
CA THR A 130 -9.75 16.71 -0.53
C THR A 130 -8.31 16.65 -1.03
N THR A 131 -7.32 16.76 -0.15
CA THR A 131 -5.91 16.66 -0.52
C THR A 131 -5.59 15.27 -1.06
N LEU A 132 -6.02 14.22 -0.39
CA LEU A 132 -5.82 12.84 -0.85
C LEU A 132 -6.50 12.58 -2.20
N HIS A 133 -7.72 13.05 -2.39
CA HIS A 133 -8.42 12.94 -3.67
C HIS A 133 -7.63 13.62 -4.81
N ARG A 134 -7.13 14.84 -4.57
CA ARG A 134 -6.29 15.55 -5.54
C ARG A 134 -4.97 14.83 -5.82
N CYS A 135 -4.33 14.28 -4.80
CA CYS A 135 -3.10 13.51 -4.97
C CYS A 135 -3.32 12.25 -5.81
N ARG A 136 -4.42 11.52 -5.61
CA ARG A 136 -4.78 10.36 -6.44
C ARG A 136 -4.98 10.75 -7.91
N LYS A 137 -5.70 11.85 -8.16
CA LYS A 137 -5.89 12.33 -9.53
C LYS A 137 -4.58 12.75 -10.19
N LEU A 138 -3.66 13.36 -9.43
CA LEU A 138 -2.32 13.70 -9.91
C LEU A 138 -1.48 12.45 -10.19
N LEU A 139 -1.57 11.44 -9.33
CA LEU A 139 -0.90 10.16 -9.54
C LEU A 139 -1.40 9.47 -10.82
N TRP A 140 -2.71 9.41 -11.00
CA TRP A 140 -3.31 8.87 -12.21
C TRP A 140 -2.73 9.54 -13.47
N ASN A 141 -2.83 10.86 -13.54
CA ASN A 141 -2.33 11.61 -14.70
C ASN A 141 -0.80 11.46 -14.88
N TYR A 142 -0.06 11.24 -13.80
CA TYR A 142 1.37 11.01 -13.86
C TYR A 142 1.69 9.64 -14.44
N LEU A 143 0.99 8.59 -13.96
CA LEU A 143 1.16 7.23 -14.46
C LEU A 143 0.78 7.10 -15.94
N GLU A 144 -0.31 7.73 -16.38
CA GLU A 144 -0.67 7.78 -17.81
C GLU A 144 0.44 8.39 -18.68
N LYS A 145 1.09 9.46 -18.21
CA LYS A 145 2.22 10.09 -18.93
C LYS A 145 3.44 9.20 -19.01
N GLU A 146 3.69 8.38 -17.99
CA GLU A 146 4.78 7.41 -17.95
C GLU A 146 4.45 6.11 -18.71
N GLY A 147 3.28 6.05 -19.37
CA GLY A 147 2.90 4.93 -20.23
C GLY A 147 2.20 3.76 -19.52
N TYR A 148 1.81 3.94 -18.26
CA TYR A 148 1.01 2.95 -17.54
C TYR A 148 -0.46 3.11 -17.92
N THR A 149 -1.03 2.06 -18.52
CA THR A 149 -2.48 1.98 -18.80
C THR A 149 -3.18 1.51 -17.53
N ILE A 150 -4.12 2.30 -17.01
CA ILE A 150 -4.85 2.03 -15.77
C ILE A 150 -6.30 1.69 -16.10
#